data_6828afa8c056192142fc08a80f7d66be
#
_entry.id   6828afa8c056192142fc08a80f7d66be
#
_cell.length_a   1.000
_cell.length_b   1.000
_cell.length_c   1.000
_cell.angle_alpha   90.00
_cell.angle_beta   90.00
_cell.angle_gamma   90.00
#
_symmetry.space_group_name_H-M   'P 1'
#
loop_
_entity.id
_entity.type
_entity.pdbx_description
1 polymer ?
#
loop_
_entity_poly.entity_id
_entity_poly.type
_entity_poly.pdbx_seq_one_letter_code
_entity_poly.pdbx_strand_id
1 'polypeptide(L)'
;MLTYLFSYLLLMLVIMNLAISTLISMQFLMYSNSGSGYEQWIKPIIYVAMLYTSMSVSYHFIGVVAHEYLLALLIFYLVDKKQAILLVIITPFVRMLYMLFVDGHLTTVNVLASLVVAGMAIFYMKVFDKYVSNQTLSMILSEIFIVATSLFFAPFIPHVVIYSIFNQPTNWIIRATVANITILITRKVYFQVTNLQNKNIQLLKEVIFDKLTGFFNYKKFEQDILLGPDKQTNTGIAVIDLDYFKNVNDTYGHEAGNKVLQEFSLFLRERLAYKLNSKDLGIYRYGREEFVWMFDPNNFSDIGKFLKSMQLELSKLPLGDQNHLMSFSAGVSFFKKL
;
A
#
# COMPACT_ATOMS: atom_id res chain seq x y z
N MET A 1 -34.57 6.12 -24.98
CA MET A 1 -34.37 6.29 -23.55
C MET A 1 -33.73 5.05 -22.89
N LEU A 2 -34.32 3.85 -23.03
CA LEU A 2 -33.79 2.62 -22.40
C LEU A 2 -32.38 2.25 -22.92
N THR A 3 -32.12 2.35 -24.21
CA THR A 3 -30.80 2.09 -24.83
C THR A 3 -29.71 3.02 -24.31
N TYR A 4 -30.01 4.30 -24.10
CA TYR A 4 -29.06 5.27 -23.53
C TYR A 4 -28.78 5.00 -22.06
N LEU A 5 -29.81 4.68 -21.27
CA LEU A 5 -29.64 4.27 -19.88
C LEU A 5 -28.77 3.04 -19.76
N PHE A 6 -28.99 2.05 -20.64
CA PHE A 6 -28.18 0.82 -20.68
C PHE A 6 -26.72 1.11 -21.06
N SER A 7 -26.49 1.95 -22.07
CA SER A 7 -25.12 2.32 -22.49
C SER A 7 -24.41 3.10 -21.37
N TYR A 8 -25.12 3.98 -20.66
CA TYR A 8 -24.57 4.72 -19.53
C TYR A 8 -24.23 3.81 -18.34
N LEU A 9 -25.11 2.88 -17.99
CA LEU A 9 -24.84 1.88 -16.95
C LEU A 9 -23.66 1.00 -17.30
N LEU A 10 -23.55 0.56 -18.56
CA LEU A 10 -22.43 -0.23 -19.03
C LEU A 10 -21.12 0.55 -18.94
N LEU A 11 -21.12 1.83 -19.32
CA LEU A 11 -19.96 2.69 -19.20
C LEU A 11 -19.54 2.87 -17.76
N MET A 12 -20.47 3.12 -16.85
CA MET A 12 -20.17 3.27 -15.42
C MET A 12 -19.62 1.97 -14.83
N LEU A 13 -20.10 0.80 -15.27
CA LEU A 13 -19.54 -0.48 -14.89
C LEU A 13 -18.09 -0.65 -15.40
N VAL A 14 -17.79 -0.18 -16.61
CA VAL A 14 -16.42 -0.22 -17.15
C VAL A 14 -15.51 0.71 -16.34
N ILE A 15 -15.92 1.95 -16.08
CA ILE A 15 -15.15 2.91 -15.25
C ILE A 15 -14.94 2.36 -13.83
N MET A 16 -15.96 1.77 -13.22
CA MET A 16 -15.88 1.15 -11.91
C MET A 16 -14.88 -0.02 -11.90
N ASN A 17 -14.95 -0.93 -12.88
CA ASN A 17 -14.01 -2.04 -13.00
C ASN A 17 -12.57 -1.55 -13.18
N LEU A 18 -12.34 -0.54 -14.02
CA LEU A 18 -11.04 0.06 -14.22
C LEU A 18 -10.55 0.71 -12.92
N ALA A 19 -11.38 1.48 -12.22
CA ALA A 19 -11.02 2.11 -10.95
C ALA A 19 -10.68 1.07 -9.87
N ILE A 20 -11.51 0.04 -9.69
CA ILE A 20 -11.27 -1.04 -8.73
C ILE A 20 -9.99 -1.80 -9.08
N SER A 21 -9.82 -2.21 -10.33
CA SER A 21 -8.64 -2.93 -10.80
C SER A 21 -7.35 -2.13 -10.55
N THR A 22 -7.38 -0.82 -10.80
CA THR A 22 -6.23 0.06 -10.55
C THR A 22 -5.94 0.21 -9.06
N LEU A 23 -6.96 0.44 -8.27
CA LEU A 23 -6.80 0.59 -6.82
C LEU A 23 -6.22 -0.70 -6.20
N ILE A 24 -6.68 -1.87 -6.65
CA ILE A 24 -6.16 -3.17 -6.22
C ILE A 24 -4.72 -3.37 -6.71
N SER A 25 -4.44 -3.09 -7.99
CA SER A 25 -3.09 -3.23 -8.56
C SER A 25 -2.10 -2.31 -7.89
N MET A 26 -2.50 -1.09 -7.54
CA MET A 26 -1.67 -0.15 -6.80
C MET A 26 -1.35 -0.63 -5.40
N GLN A 27 -2.32 -1.19 -4.68
CA GLN A 27 -2.06 -1.77 -3.37
C GLN A 27 -1.10 -2.95 -3.47
N PHE A 28 -1.27 -3.81 -4.48
CA PHE A 28 -0.37 -4.93 -4.72
C PHE A 28 1.06 -4.46 -4.99
N LEU A 29 1.25 -3.44 -5.85
CA LEU A 29 2.56 -2.85 -6.15
C LEU A 29 3.18 -2.16 -4.93
N MET A 30 2.39 -1.51 -4.07
CA MET A 30 2.89 -0.92 -2.83
C MET A 30 3.39 -1.98 -1.84
N TYR A 31 2.84 -3.19 -1.91
CA TYR A 31 3.18 -4.28 -1.00
C TYR A 31 4.36 -5.13 -1.47
N SER A 32 4.52 -5.31 -2.79
CA SER A 32 5.52 -6.22 -3.34
C SER A 32 6.94 -5.65 -3.40
N ASN A 33 7.11 -4.33 -3.26
CA ASN A 33 8.43 -3.72 -3.46
C ASN A 33 8.64 -2.46 -2.62
N SER A 34 9.05 -2.62 -1.39
CA SER A 34 9.44 -1.51 -0.50
C SER A 34 10.79 -0.84 -0.85
N GLY A 35 11.28 -0.91 -2.08
CA GLY A 35 12.62 -0.41 -2.38
C GLY A 35 12.99 -0.03 -3.80
N SER A 36 12.14 -0.20 -4.81
CA SER A 36 12.52 0.17 -6.17
C SER A 36 11.90 1.51 -6.59
N GLY A 37 12.73 2.45 -7.07
CA GLY A 37 12.29 3.76 -7.56
C GLY A 37 11.32 3.71 -8.77
N TYR A 38 11.02 2.53 -9.29
CA TYR A 38 10.04 2.29 -10.35
C TYR A 38 8.60 2.70 -9.96
N GLU A 39 8.21 2.54 -8.71
CA GLU A 39 6.85 2.81 -8.25
C GLU A 39 6.46 4.29 -8.40
N GLN A 40 7.40 5.19 -8.22
CA GLN A 40 7.16 6.64 -8.31
C GLN A 40 6.78 7.07 -9.73
N TRP A 41 7.23 6.34 -10.76
CA TRP A 41 6.98 6.68 -12.18
C TRP A 41 5.82 5.89 -12.79
N ILE A 42 5.62 4.65 -12.41
CA ILE A 42 4.56 3.79 -12.96
C ILE A 42 3.17 4.27 -12.55
N LYS A 43 2.98 4.70 -11.29
CA LYS A 43 1.68 5.17 -10.79
C LYS A 43 1.12 6.34 -11.60
N PRO A 44 1.85 7.45 -11.81
CA PRO A 44 1.35 8.56 -12.64
C PRO A 44 1.00 8.14 -14.06
N ILE A 45 1.78 7.24 -14.67
CA ILE A 45 1.54 6.77 -16.04
C ILE A 45 0.22 5.98 -16.13
N ILE A 46 -0.01 5.08 -15.17
CA ILE A 46 -1.27 4.31 -15.09
C ILE A 46 -2.45 5.28 -14.90
N TYR A 47 -2.33 6.29 -14.03
CA TYR A 47 -3.39 7.27 -13.83
C TYR A 47 -3.71 8.08 -15.08
N VAL A 48 -2.69 8.56 -15.78
CA VAL A 48 -2.89 9.30 -17.03
C VAL A 48 -3.53 8.42 -18.11
N ALA A 49 -3.09 7.17 -18.23
CA ALA A 49 -3.69 6.23 -19.18
C ALA A 49 -5.16 5.94 -18.86
N MET A 50 -5.51 5.78 -17.58
CA MET A 50 -6.90 5.58 -17.16
C MET A 50 -7.74 6.84 -17.34
N LEU A 51 -7.18 8.00 -17.05
CA LEU A 51 -7.84 9.27 -17.31
C LEU A 51 -8.17 9.41 -18.79
N TYR A 52 -7.19 9.13 -19.65
CA TYR A 52 -7.36 9.19 -21.10
C TYR A 52 -8.44 8.22 -21.60
N THR A 53 -8.43 6.97 -21.12
CA THR A 53 -9.45 5.97 -21.50
C THR A 53 -10.83 6.38 -20.99
N SER A 54 -10.94 6.87 -19.76
CA SER A 54 -12.19 7.37 -19.17
C SER A 54 -12.72 8.56 -19.96
N MET A 55 -11.88 9.51 -20.35
CA MET A 55 -12.24 10.66 -21.17
C MET A 55 -12.71 10.26 -22.56
N SER A 56 -11.95 9.42 -23.26
CA SER A 56 -12.25 8.96 -24.61
C SER A 56 -13.60 8.24 -24.66
N VAL A 57 -13.88 7.37 -23.69
CA VAL A 57 -15.14 6.65 -23.59
C VAL A 57 -16.28 7.60 -23.22
N SER A 58 -16.08 8.53 -22.25
CA SER A 58 -17.11 9.49 -21.84
C SER A 58 -17.50 10.43 -22.96
N TYR A 59 -16.54 10.91 -23.74
CA TYR A 59 -16.79 11.80 -24.85
C TYR A 59 -17.51 11.10 -26.00
N HIS A 60 -17.09 9.90 -26.39
CA HIS A 60 -17.65 9.18 -27.54
C HIS A 60 -19.09 8.71 -27.31
N PHE A 61 -19.43 8.31 -26.08
CA PHE A 61 -20.74 7.73 -25.77
C PHE A 61 -21.73 8.70 -25.14
N ILE A 62 -21.27 9.75 -24.46
CA ILE A 62 -22.14 10.56 -23.58
C ILE A 62 -22.05 12.06 -23.88
N GLY A 63 -21.02 12.54 -24.55
CA GLY A 63 -20.84 13.95 -24.88
C GLY A 63 -20.66 14.89 -23.67
N VAL A 64 -20.30 14.38 -22.49
CA VAL A 64 -20.23 15.16 -21.24
C VAL A 64 -19.00 14.90 -20.43
N VAL A 65 -18.44 15.97 -19.92
CA VAL A 65 -17.11 16.19 -19.35
C VAL A 65 -17.01 15.94 -17.85
N ALA A 66 -18.13 15.79 -17.14
CA ALA A 66 -18.15 15.85 -15.67
C ALA A 66 -17.50 14.63 -14.96
N HIS A 67 -17.40 13.48 -15.63
CA HIS A 67 -16.92 12.25 -15.00
C HIS A 67 -15.39 12.07 -15.00
N GLU A 68 -14.67 12.98 -15.64
CA GLU A 68 -13.21 12.99 -15.68
C GLU A 68 -12.59 13.05 -14.27
N TYR A 69 -13.26 13.77 -13.37
CA TYR A 69 -12.79 13.97 -12.01
C TYR A 69 -13.20 12.85 -11.04
N LEU A 70 -14.07 11.91 -11.45
CA LEU A 70 -14.54 10.82 -10.59
C LEU A 70 -13.36 9.94 -10.12
N LEU A 71 -12.43 9.64 -11.02
CA LEU A 71 -11.24 8.87 -10.66
C LEU A 71 -10.34 9.64 -9.67
N ALA A 72 -10.13 10.93 -9.92
CA ALA A 72 -9.35 11.76 -9.01
C ALA A 72 -10.01 11.87 -7.63
N LEU A 73 -11.33 11.97 -7.58
CA LEU A 73 -12.11 11.98 -6.35
C LEU A 73 -11.94 10.67 -5.57
N LEU A 74 -12.05 9.51 -6.23
CA LEU A 74 -11.83 8.20 -5.61
C LEU A 74 -10.40 8.09 -5.05
N ILE A 75 -9.39 8.52 -5.79
CA ILE A 75 -8.00 8.51 -5.34
C ILE A 75 -7.80 9.44 -4.15
N PHE A 76 -8.42 10.63 -4.14
CA PHE A 76 -8.31 11.60 -3.05
C PHE A 76 -8.80 11.04 -1.72
N TYR A 77 -9.94 10.37 -1.72
CA TYR A 77 -10.57 9.88 -0.50
C TYR A 77 -10.14 8.46 -0.10
N LEU A 78 -9.63 7.65 -1.03
CA LEU A 78 -9.32 6.25 -0.77
C LEU A 78 -7.83 5.93 -0.73
N VAL A 79 -6.97 6.69 -1.44
CA VAL A 79 -5.56 6.32 -1.63
C VAL A 79 -4.61 7.42 -1.15
N ASP A 80 -4.49 8.50 -1.91
CA ASP A 80 -3.52 9.57 -1.65
C ASP A 80 -4.00 10.92 -2.16
N LYS A 81 -4.11 11.88 -1.24
CA LYS A 81 -4.59 13.23 -1.54
C LYS A 81 -3.68 14.02 -2.48
N LYS A 82 -2.35 13.84 -2.37
CA LYS A 82 -1.39 14.56 -3.20
C LYS A 82 -1.45 14.09 -4.65
N GLN A 83 -1.49 12.77 -4.85
CA GLN A 83 -1.57 12.17 -6.19
C GLN A 83 -2.90 12.55 -6.87
N ALA A 84 -4.00 12.56 -6.13
CA ALA A 84 -5.30 12.98 -6.64
C ALA A 84 -5.30 14.46 -7.11
N ILE A 85 -4.73 15.36 -6.32
CA ILE A 85 -4.61 16.77 -6.69
C ILE A 85 -3.76 16.95 -7.95
N LEU A 86 -2.64 16.21 -8.06
CA LEU A 86 -1.81 16.19 -9.25
C LEU A 86 -2.61 15.73 -10.48
N LEU A 87 -3.42 14.69 -10.34
CA LEU A 87 -4.28 14.19 -11.39
C LEU A 87 -5.30 15.24 -11.85
N VAL A 88 -5.95 15.95 -10.91
CA VAL A 88 -6.88 17.05 -11.24
C VAL A 88 -6.19 18.18 -12.01
N ILE A 89 -4.95 18.52 -11.64
CA ILE A 89 -4.15 19.54 -12.35
C ILE A 89 -3.82 19.08 -13.78
N ILE A 90 -3.50 17.80 -13.97
CA ILE A 90 -3.14 17.24 -15.29
C ILE A 90 -4.36 17.11 -16.20
N THR A 91 -5.55 16.84 -15.66
CA THR A 91 -6.79 16.59 -16.41
C THR A 91 -7.07 17.65 -17.51
N PRO A 92 -7.03 18.97 -17.24
CA PRO A 92 -7.26 19.99 -18.28
C PRO A 92 -6.28 19.88 -19.46
N PHE A 93 -5.02 19.60 -19.20
CA PHE A 93 -3.99 19.47 -20.26
C PHE A 93 -4.25 18.24 -21.12
N VAL A 94 -4.58 17.09 -20.54
CA VAL A 94 -4.96 15.88 -21.30
C VAL A 94 -6.19 16.16 -22.15
N ARG A 95 -7.17 16.88 -21.61
CA ARG A 95 -8.37 17.29 -22.33
C ARG A 95 -8.05 18.24 -23.49
N MET A 96 -7.18 19.21 -23.31
CA MET A 96 -6.72 20.11 -24.38
C MET A 96 -6.06 19.33 -25.52
N LEU A 97 -5.20 18.38 -25.20
CA LEU A 97 -4.57 17.50 -26.20
C LEU A 97 -5.62 16.68 -26.94
N TYR A 98 -6.60 16.13 -26.21
CA TYR A 98 -7.70 15.39 -26.82
C TYR A 98 -8.48 16.26 -27.82
N MET A 99 -8.88 17.47 -27.40
CA MET A 99 -9.62 18.43 -28.27
C MET A 99 -8.79 18.85 -29.49
N LEU A 100 -7.47 18.99 -29.33
CA LEU A 100 -6.59 19.38 -30.43
C LEU A 100 -6.41 18.25 -31.45
N PHE A 101 -6.18 17.02 -31.02
CA PHE A 101 -5.79 15.93 -31.89
C PHE A 101 -6.96 15.08 -32.40
N VAL A 102 -8.06 15.01 -31.64
CA VAL A 102 -9.22 14.17 -31.98
C VAL A 102 -10.36 14.99 -32.53
N ASP A 103 -10.73 16.10 -31.84
CA ASP A 103 -11.87 16.92 -32.24
C ASP A 103 -11.50 18.01 -33.27
N GLY A 104 -10.24 18.40 -33.31
CA GLY A 104 -9.75 19.49 -34.17
C GLY A 104 -10.20 20.89 -33.73
N HIS A 105 -10.87 21.04 -32.60
CA HIS A 105 -11.51 22.28 -32.12
C HIS A 105 -11.08 22.67 -30.70
N LEU A 106 -9.94 23.36 -30.58
CA LEU A 106 -9.49 23.94 -29.31
C LEU A 106 -9.81 25.44 -29.30
N THR A 107 -10.69 25.88 -28.40
CA THR A 107 -10.99 27.32 -28.20
C THR A 107 -10.45 27.81 -26.86
N THR A 108 -10.18 29.12 -26.77
CA THR A 108 -9.77 29.75 -25.49
C THR A 108 -10.80 29.55 -24.37
N VAL A 109 -12.07 29.52 -24.71
CA VAL A 109 -13.17 29.27 -23.76
C VAL A 109 -13.09 27.85 -23.20
N ASN A 110 -12.81 26.84 -24.05
CA ASN A 110 -12.63 25.45 -23.62
C ASN A 110 -11.49 25.31 -22.63
N VAL A 111 -10.37 25.99 -22.91
CA VAL A 111 -9.18 26.01 -22.04
C VAL A 111 -9.53 26.61 -20.68
N LEU A 112 -10.11 27.81 -20.68
CA LEU A 112 -10.48 28.52 -19.45
C LEU A 112 -11.51 27.74 -18.62
N ALA A 113 -12.55 27.22 -19.25
CA ALA A 113 -13.56 26.43 -18.56
C ALA A 113 -12.96 25.18 -17.90
N SER A 114 -12.05 24.47 -18.60
CA SER A 114 -11.39 23.29 -18.05
C SER A 114 -10.51 23.61 -16.84
N LEU A 115 -9.78 24.72 -16.87
CA LEU A 115 -8.94 25.17 -15.76
C LEU A 115 -9.80 25.61 -14.55
N VAL A 116 -10.90 26.31 -14.79
CA VAL A 116 -11.82 26.71 -13.71
C VAL A 116 -12.46 25.50 -13.05
N VAL A 117 -12.95 24.54 -13.83
CA VAL A 117 -13.54 23.30 -13.28
C VAL A 117 -12.52 22.51 -12.47
N ALA A 118 -11.27 22.40 -12.93
CA ALA A 118 -10.20 21.76 -12.18
C ALA A 118 -9.90 22.48 -10.85
N GLY A 119 -9.81 23.80 -10.86
CA GLY A 119 -9.63 24.61 -9.65
C GLY A 119 -10.77 24.43 -8.65
N MET A 120 -12.01 24.44 -9.13
CA MET A 120 -13.18 24.19 -8.28
C MET A 120 -13.23 22.76 -7.76
N ALA A 121 -12.83 21.77 -8.54
CA ALA A 121 -12.75 20.39 -8.07
C ALA A 121 -11.76 20.25 -6.89
N ILE A 122 -10.56 20.83 -6.98
CA ILE A 122 -9.61 20.87 -5.86
C ILE A 122 -10.21 21.60 -4.64
N PHE A 123 -10.88 22.71 -4.89
CA PHE A 123 -11.51 23.49 -3.82
C PHE A 123 -12.57 22.65 -3.08
N TYR A 124 -13.51 22.03 -3.80
CA TYR A 124 -14.56 21.23 -3.19
C TYR A 124 -14.00 20.02 -2.43
N MET A 125 -13.07 19.27 -3.03
CA MET A 125 -12.42 18.14 -2.35
C MET A 125 -11.77 18.57 -1.03
N LYS A 126 -11.02 19.67 -1.01
CA LYS A 126 -10.36 20.17 0.21
C LYS A 126 -11.34 20.71 1.24
N VAL A 127 -12.36 21.45 0.80
CA VAL A 127 -13.36 22.05 1.69
C VAL A 127 -14.18 20.96 2.37
N PHE A 128 -14.73 20.03 1.59
CA PHE A 128 -15.55 18.98 2.17
C PHE A 128 -14.73 17.99 3.00
N ASP A 129 -13.48 17.66 2.62
CA ASP A 129 -12.58 16.85 3.46
C ASP A 129 -12.28 17.52 4.81
N LYS A 130 -12.21 18.87 4.85
CA LYS A 130 -11.92 19.61 6.07
C LYS A 130 -13.14 19.76 6.99
N TYR A 131 -14.32 20.04 6.42
CA TYR A 131 -15.51 20.44 7.18
C TYR A 131 -16.55 19.33 7.35
N VAL A 132 -16.49 18.26 6.58
CA VAL A 132 -17.42 17.13 6.66
C VAL A 132 -16.71 15.92 7.27
N SER A 133 -17.05 15.58 8.50
CA SER A 133 -16.44 14.46 9.23
C SER A 133 -16.71 13.10 8.59
N ASN A 134 -17.88 12.93 7.98
CA ASN A 134 -18.22 11.70 7.26
C ASN A 134 -17.59 11.70 5.87
N GLN A 135 -16.55 10.90 5.70
CA GLN A 135 -15.79 10.79 4.45
C GLN A 135 -16.64 10.40 3.24
N THR A 136 -17.67 9.56 3.41
CA THR A 136 -18.59 9.19 2.32
C THR A 136 -19.41 10.37 1.87
N LEU A 137 -19.96 11.13 2.83
CA LEU A 137 -20.73 12.33 2.54
C LEU A 137 -19.84 13.40 1.88
N SER A 138 -18.61 13.55 2.34
CA SER A 138 -17.62 14.46 1.75
C SER A 138 -17.35 14.12 0.27
N MET A 139 -17.19 12.84 -0.06
CA MET A 139 -17.05 12.36 -1.45
C MET A 139 -18.26 12.72 -2.30
N ILE A 140 -19.45 12.39 -1.83
CA ILE A 140 -20.71 12.62 -2.55
C ILE A 140 -20.93 14.12 -2.80
N LEU A 141 -20.72 14.95 -1.79
CA LEU A 141 -20.83 16.40 -1.93
C LEU A 141 -19.81 16.95 -2.93
N SER A 142 -18.55 16.50 -2.86
CA SER A 142 -17.52 16.92 -3.82
C SER A 142 -17.92 16.58 -5.25
N GLU A 143 -18.43 15.38 -5.51
CA GLU A 143 -18.88 14.95 -6.83
C GLU A 143 -20.06 15.82 -7.32
N ILE A 144 -21.10 16.00 -6.51
CA ILE A 144 -22.27 16.81 -6.87
C ILE A 144 -21.85 18.24 -7.25
N PHE A 145 -20.98 18.87 -6.47
CA PHE A 145 -20.53 20.24 -6.73
C PHE A 145 -19.62 20.34 -7.96
N ILE A 146 -18.77 19.35 -8.22
CA ILE A 146 -17.95 19.28 -9.45
C ILE A 146 -18.88 19.16 -10.68
N VAL A 147 -19.87 18.28 -10.63
CA VAL A 147 -20.85 18.11 -11.70
C VAL A 147 -21.66 19.39 -11.91
N ALA A 148 -22.16 20.01 -10.85
CA ALA A 148 -22.91 21.27 -10.93
C ALA A 148 -22.08 22.40 -11.57
N THR A 149 -20.80 22.52 -11.22
CA THR A 149 -19.88 23.48 -11.82
C THR A 149 -19.67 23.21 -13.31
N SER A 150 -19.47 21.94 -13.69
CA SER A 150 -19.32 21.54 -15.09
C SER A 150 -20.56 21.86 -15.90
N LEU A 151 -21.74 21.66 -15.33
CA LEU A 151 -23.02 22.02 -15.95
C LEU A 151 -23.22 23.53 -16.15
N PHE A 152 -22.82 24.32 -15.16
CA PHE A 152 -22.88 25.76 -15.25
C PHE A 152 -22.05 26.31 -16.42
N PHE A 153 -20.86 25.72 -16.66
CA PHE A 153 -20.02 26.16 -17.75
C PHE A 153 -20.34 25.52 -19.12
N ALA A 154 -21.09 24.41 -19.17
CA ALA A 154 -21.40 23.71 -20.41
C ALA A 154 -22.05 24.57 -21.51
N PRO A 155 -23.00 25.51 -21.23
CA PRO A 155 -23.57 26.36 -22.24
C PRO A 155 -22.61 27.34 -22.89
N PHE A 156 -21.51 27.67 -22.22
CA PHE A 156 -20.52 28.64 -22.69
C PHE A 156 -19.42 28.00 -23.54
N ILE A 157 -19.39 26.66 -23.65
CA ILE A 157 -18.38 25.93 -24.40
C ILE A 157 -18.89 25.70 -25.84
N PRO A 158 -18.29 26.37 -26.86
CA PRO A 158 -18.63 26.12 -28.27
C PRO A 158 -18.36 24.66 -28.62
N HIS A 159 -19.17 24.11 -29.51
CA HIS A 159 -19.04 22.74 -30.05
C HIS A 159 -19.20 21.58 -29.06
N VAL A 160 -19.55 21.82 -27.80
CA VAL A 160 -20.16 20.75 -26.99
C VAL A 160 -21.50 20.43 -27.67
N VAL A 161 -21.54 19.33 -28.40
CA VAL A 161 -22.78 18.86 -29.02
C VAL A 161 -23.70 18.42 -27.88
N ILE A 162 -24.48 19.41 -27.41
CA ILE A 162 -25.50 19.15 -26.42
C ILE A 162 -26.65 18.50 -27.23
N TYR A 163 -26.59 17.19 -27.38
CA TYR A 163 -27.73 16.46 -27.91
C TYR A 163 -28.93 16.81 -27.08
N SER A 164 -29.99 17.29 -27.70
CA SER A 164 -31.21 17.82 -27.04
C SER A 164 -31.82 16.82 -26.05
N ILE A 165 -31.59 15.54 -26.21
CA ILE A 165 -32.02 14.46 -25.32
C ILE A 165 -31.21 14.42 -24.00
N PHE A 166 -29.96 14.90 -24.00
CA PHE A 166 -29.12 14.92 -22.81
C PHE A 166 -29.30 16.12 -21.89
N ASN A 167 -29.95 17.18 -22.37
CA ASN A 167 -30.21 18.43 -21.61
C ASN A 167 -31.44 18.37 -20.70
N GLN A 168 -32.15 17.25 -20.67
CA GLN A 168 -33.29 17.16 -19.75
C GLN A 168 -32.79 16.99 -18.30
N PRO A 169 -33.33 17.77 -17.33
CA PRO A 169 -32.95 17.70 -15.92
C PRO A 169 -33.02 16.30 -15.35
N THR A 170 -33.96 15.47 -15.82
CA THR A 170 -34.10 14.06 -15.43
C THR A 170 -32.88 13.21 -15.74
N ASN A 171 -32.20 13.46 -16.86
CA ASN A 171 -30.98 12.71 -17.23
C ASN A 171 -29.79 13.04 -16.32
N TRP A 172 -29.72 14.27 -15.82
CA TRP A 172 -28.70 14.70 -14.87
C TRP A 172 -28.89 14.06 -13.50
N ILE A 173 -30.12 13.95 -13.02
CA ILE A 173 -30.43 13.25 -11.78
C ILE A 173 -30.03 11.78 -11.88
N ILE A 174 -30.36 11.12 -13.00
CA ILE A 174 -29.98 9.71 -13.22
C ILE A 174 -28.44 9.57 -13.22
N ARG A 175 -27.71 10.44 -13.90
CA ARG A 175 -26.25 10.41 -13.97
C ARG A 175 -25.62 10.60 -12.59
N ALA A 176 -26.02 11.62 -11.86
CA ALA A 176 -25.54 11.87 -10.50
C ALA A 176 -25.85 10.69 -9.59
N THR A 177 -27.04 10.10 -9.70
CA THR A 177 -27.42 8.92 -8.91
C THR A 177 -26.53 7.71 -9.22
N VAL A 178 -26.29 7.42 -10.50
CA VAL A 178 -25.43 6.30 -10.92
C VAL A 178 -23.98 6.53 -10.51
N ALA A 179 -23.46 7.75 -10.65
CA ALA A 179 -22.10 8.09 -10.21
C ALA A 179 -21.95 7.91 -8.69
N ASN A 180 -22.91 8.37 -7.89
CA ASN A 180 -22.89 8.18 -6.44
C ASN A 180 -23.02 6.71 -6.03
N ILE A 181 -23.84 5.91 -6.70
CA ILE A 181 -23.92 4.47 -6.48
C ILE A 181 -22.56 3.82 -6.82
N THR A 182 -21.93 4.22 -7.92
CA THR A 182 -20.59 3.74 -8.31
C THR A 182 -19.54 4.07 -7.26
N ILE A 183 -19.54 5.29 -6.72
CA ILE A 183 -18.68 5.71 -5.62
C ILE A 183 -18.86 4.79 -4.40
N LEU A 184 -20.11 4.58 -3.99
CA LEU A 184 -20.41 3.76 -2.81
C LEU A 184 -20.00 2.31 -2.97
N ILE A 185 -20.24 1.70 -4.13
CA ILE A 185 -19.85 0.32 -4.42
C ILE A 185 -18.32 0.22 -4.47
N THR A 186 -17.65 1.11 -5.21
CA THR A 186 -16.19 1.11 -5.32
C THR A 186 -15.53 1.24 -3.96
N ARG A 187 -16.01 2.16 -3.13
CA ARG A 187 -15.53 2.32 -1.76
C ARG A 187 -15.70 1.06 -0.92
N LYS A 188 -16.90 0.45 -0.96
CA LYS A 188 -17.17 -0.79 -0.22
C LYS A 188 -16.23 -1.91 -0.63
N VAL A 189 -16.06 -2.14 -1.94
CA VAL A 189 -15.16 -3.16 -2.47
C VAL A 189 -13.71 -2.87 -2.08
N TYR A 190 -13.26 -1.63 -2.23
CA TYR A 190 -11.92 -1.22 -1.84
C TYR A 190 -11.61 -1.56 -0.38
N PHE A 191 -12.48 -1.17 0.57
CA PHE A 191 -12.29 -1.48 1.98
C PHE A 191 -12.34 -2.98 2.29
N GLN A 192 -13.22 -3.73 1.62
CA GLN A 192 -13.26 -5.19 1.78
C GLN A 192 -11.96 -5.85 1.33
N VAL A 193 -11.45 -5.48 0.15
CA VAL A 193 -10.18 -6.01 -0.38
C VAL A 193 -9.00 -5.62 0.52
N THR A 194 -8.94 -4.37 0.95
CA THR A 194 -7.88 -3.88 1.85
C THR A 194 -7.89 -4.63 3.19
N ASN A 195 -9.07 -4.84 3.77
CA ASN A 195 -9.20 -5.58 5.03
C ASN A 195 -8.79 -7.04 4.88
N LEU A 196 -9.16 -7.69 3.76
CA LEU A 196 -8.74 -9.06 3.47
C LEU A 196 -7.22 -9.16 3.30
N GLN A 197 -6.62 -8.23 2.58
CA GLN A 197 -5.16 -8.18 2.41
C GLN A 197 -4.45 -7.98 3.75
N ASN A 198 -4.89 -7.02 4.57
CA ASN A 198 -4.33 -6.78 5.89
C ASN A 198 -4.44 -8.01 6.79
N LYS A 199 -5.58 -8.71 6.75
CA LYS A 199 -5.79 -9.96 7.47
C LYS A 199 -4.83 -11.05 6.99
N ASN A 200 -4.68 -11.21 5.68
CA ASN A 200 -3.74 -12.17 5.11
C ASN A 200 -2.30 -11.91 5.53
N ILE A 201 -1.89 -10.62 5.56
CA ILE A 201 -0.55 -10.23 6.01
C ILE A 201 -0.36 -10.54 7.48
N GLN A 202 -1.37 -10.26 8.32
CA GLN A 202 -1.31 -10.62 9.74
C GLN A 202 -1.18 -12.13 9.92
N LEU A 203 -1.97 -12.91 9.18
CA LEU A 203 -1.87 -14.38 9.20
C LEU A 203 -0.49 -14.87 8.75
N LEU A 204 0.06 -14.29 7.68
CA LEU A 204 1.42 -14.61 7.23
C LEU A 204 2.46 -14.26 8.30
N LYS A 205 2.35 -13.11 8.95
CA LYS A 205 3.24 -12.74 10.06
C LYS A 205 3.15 -13.73 11.22
N GLU A 206 1.94 -14.15 11.59
CA GLU A 206 1.73 -15.15 12.64
C GLU A 206 2.31 -16.53 12.28
N VAL A 207 2.34 -16.87 10.99
CA VAL A 207 2.88 -18.14 10.50
C VAL A 207 4.39 -18.17 10.49
N ILE A 208 5.08 -17.03 10.32
CA ILE A 208 6.53 -16.98 10.10
C ILE A 208 7.31 -16.33 11.25
N PHE A 209 6.65 -15.60 12.16
CA PHE A 209 7.31 -14.94 13.29
C PHE A 209 6.90 -15.56 14.63
N ASP A 210 7.83 -15.59 15.56
CA ASP A 210 7.56 -15.86 16.97
C ASP A 210 7.00 -14.61 17.66
N LYS A 211 5.82 -14.73 18.29
CA LYS A 211 5.10 -13.59 18.89
C LYS A 211 5.81 -12.98 20.10
N LEU A 212 6.61 -13.79 20.81
CA LEU A 212 7.28 -13.33 22.03
C LEU A 212 8.53 -12.52 21.69
N THR A 213 9.36 -13.02 20.79
CA THR A 213 10.68 -12.45 20.48
C THR A 213 10.70 -11.57 19.25
N GLY A 214 9.70 -11.70 18.36
CA GLY A 214 9.64 -11.02 17.09
C GLY A 214 10.68 -11.50 16.07
N PHE A 215 11.39 -12.60 16.34
CA PHE A 215 12.24 -13.29 15.38
C PHE A 215 11.43 -14.24 14.50
N PHE A 216 12.03 -14.76 13.45
CA PHE A 216 11.42 -15.84 12.70
C PHE A 216 11.21 -17.07 13.59
N ASN A 217 10.14 -17.81 13.36
CA ASN A 217 9.86 -19.03 14.11
C ASN A 217 10.54 -20.25 13.47
N TYR A 218 10.45 -21.41 14.14
CA TYR A 218 10.96 -22.69 13.66
C TYR A 218 10.47 -23.05 12.25
N LYS A 219 9.19 -22.81 11.95
CA LYS A 219 8.62 -23.14 10.64
C LYS A 219 9.27 -22.35 9.50
N LYS A 220 9.59 -21.08 9.74
CA LYS A 220 10.33 -20.26 8.76
C LYS A 220 11.77 -20.75 8.60
N PHE A 221 12.43 -21.12 9.70
CA PHE A 221 13.77 -21.73 9.64
C PHE A 221 13.78 -23.00 8.78
N GLU A 222 12.82 -23.92 9.02
CA GLU A 222 12.70 -25.16 8.25
C GLU A 222 12.49 -24.87 6.74
N GLN A 223 11.66 -23.91 6.40
CA GLN A 223 11.45 -23.47 5.01
C GLN A 223 12.73 -22.93 4.37
N ASP A 224 13.47 -22.08 5.09
CA ASP A 224 14.68 -21.46 4.56
C ASP A 224 15.82 -22.47 4.40
N ILE A 225 15.93 -23.42 5.29
CA ILE A 225 16.90 -24.54 5.16
C ILE A 225 16.56 -25.44 3.97
N LEU A 226 15.27 -25.79 3.79
CA LEU A 226 14.82 -26.67 2.70
C LEU A 226 14.96 -26.00 1.32
N LEU A 227 14.70 -24.70 1.23
CA LEU A 227 14.89 -23.93 0.00
C LEU A 227 16.37 -23.77 -0.35
N GLY A 228 17.23 -23.98 0.65
CA GLY A 228 18.67 -23.76 0.58
C GLY A 228 19.03 -22.27 0.51
N PRO A 229 20.21 -21.89 1.01
CA PRO A 229 20.74 -20.56 0.75
C PRO A 229 20.91 -20.39 -0.75
N ASP A 230 20.66 -19.18 -1.24
CA ASP A 230 20.76 -18.84 -2.66
C ASP A 230 22.05 -19.45 -3.25
N LYS A 231 21.96 -20.04 -4.44
CA LYS A 231 22.97 -20.96 -5.02
C LYS A 231 24.41 -20.43 -5.11
N GLN A 232 24.70 -19.25 -4.60
CA GLN A 232 26.00 -18.58 -4.76
C GLN A 232 26.70 -18.19 -3.44
N THR A 233 26.10 -18.34 -2.26
CA THR A 233 26.69 -17.87 -1.01
C THR A 233 27.02 -19.00 -0.04
N ASN A 234 28.22 -18.95 0.56
CA ASN A 234 28.52 -19.73 1.75
C ASN A 234 27.64 -19.24 2.89
N THR A 235 27.03 -20.16 3.63
CA THR A 235 26.17 -19.79 4.77
C THR A 235 26.69 -20.38 6.04
N GLY A 236 26.88 -19.55 7.06
CA GLY A 236 27.16 -19.99 8.43
C GLY A 236 25.85 -20.08 9.21
N ILE A 237 25.77 -21.05 10.10
CA ILE A 237 24.70 -21.22 11.07
C ILE A 237 25.29 -21.23 12.46
N ALA A 238 24.79 -20.35 13.33
CA ALA A 238 25.05 -20.37 14.77
C ALA A 238 23.79 -20.80 15.50
N VAL A 239 23.87 -21.84 16.30
CA VAL A 239 22.84 -22.22 17.26
C VAL A 239 23.21 -21.63 18.60
N ILE A 240 22.29 -20.90 19.22
CA ILE A 240 22.49 -20.14 20.46
C ILE A 240 21.45 -20.63 21.46
N ASP A 241 21.89 -21.02 22.64
CA ASP A 241 21.05 -21.52 23.75
C ASP A 241 21.30 -20.69 24.99
N LEU A 242 20.23 -20.21 25.66
CA LEU A 242 20.33 -19.38 26.85
C LEU A 242 20.57 -20.26 28.08
N ASP A 243 21.78 -20.18 28.67
CA ASP A 243 22.21 -21.04 29.77
C ASP A 243 21.32 -20.86 31.01
N TYR A 244 20.96 -21.98 31.62
CA TYR A 244 20.18 -22.04 32.88
C TYR A 244 18.81 -21.37 32.82
N PHE A 245 18.25 -21.13 31.64
CA PHE A 245 16.94 -20.44 31.49
C PHE A 245 15.80 -21.15 32.22
N LYS A 246 15.85 -22.48 32.29
CA LYS A 246 14.87 -23.25 33.05
C LYS A 246 14.82 -22.82 34.53
N ASN A 247 15.96 -22.51 35.15
CA ASN A 247 15.98 -22.07 36.57
C ASN A 247 15.23 -20.76 36.78
N VAL A 248 15.24 -19.85 35.79
CA VAL A 248 14.47 -18.62 35.85
C VAL A 248 12.97 -18.92 35.86
N ASN A 249 12.52 -19.80 34.94
CA ASN A 249 11.12 -20.21 34.88
C ASN A 249 10.65 -20.92 36.16
N ASP A 250 11.47 -21.86 36.66
CA ASP A 250 11.12 -22.67 37.83
C ASP A 250 11.08 -21.82 39.12
N THR A 251 11.92 -20.78 39.19
CA THR A 251 12.01 -19.92 40.42
C THR A 251 11.04 -18.72 40.36
N TYR A 252 10.89 -18.07 39.22
CA TYR A 252 10.19 -16.78 39.09
C TYR A 252 8.95 -16.86 38.18
N GLY A 253 8.67 -18.03 37.60
CA GLY A 253 7.52 -18.26 36.74
C GLY A 253 7.73 -17.89 35.28
N HIS A 254 6.83 -18.35 34.44
CA HIS A 254 6.94 -18.18 32.97
C HIS A 254 6.88 -16.73 32.49
N GLU A 255 6.22 -15.84 33.22
CA GLU A 255 6.18 -14.41 32.85
C GLU A 255 7.55 -13.76 32.97
N ALA A 256 8.28 -14.05 34.07
CA ALA A 256 9.66 -13.60 34.23
C ALA A 256 10.57 -14.15 33.13
N GLY A 257 10.46 -15.46 32.81
CA GLY A 257 11.19 -16.07 31.71
C GLY A 257 10.84 -15.44 30.33
N ASN A 258 9.58 -15.14 30.08
CA ASN A 258 9.18 -14.46 28.86
C ASN A 258 9.84 -13.08 28.71
N LYS A 259 9.95 -12.33 29.82
CA LYS A 259 10.61 -11.02 29.81
C LYS A 259 12.10 -11.14 29.54
N VAL A 260 12.77 -12.12 30.17
CA VAL A 260 14.18 -12.44 29.89
C VAL A 260 14.38 -12.78 28.42
N LEU A 261 13.51 -13.60 27.81
CA LEU A 261 13.58 -13.93 26.39
C LEU A 261 13.38 -12.73 25.47
N GLN A 262 12.47 -11.82 25.83
CA GLN A 262 12.24 -10.58 25.05
C GLN A 262 13.50 -9.69 25.09
N GLU A 263 14.06 -9.46 26.25
CA GLU A 263 15.25 -8.62 26.42
C GLU A 263 16.50 -9.26 25.79
N PHE A 264 16.67 -10.57 25.92
CA PHE A 264 17.71 -11.30 25.22
C PHE A 264 17.57 -11.19 23.70
N SER A 265 16.34 -11.25 23.18
CA SER A 265 16.07 -11.06 21.76
C SER A 265 16.41 -9.65 21.28
N LEU A 266 16.15 -8.63 22.09
CA LEU A 266 16.56 -7.25 21.80
C LEU A 266 18.10 -7.15 21.76
N PHE A 267 18.78 -7.73 22.73
CA PHE A 267 20.26 -7.81 22.76
C PHE A 267 20.81 -8.47 21.48
N LEU A 268 20.29 -9.64 21.10
CA LEU A 268 20.71 -10.31 19.87
C LEU A 268 20.44 -9.42 18.64
N ARG A 269 19.28 -8.81 18.56
CA ARG A 269 18.93 -7.93 17.44
C ARG A 269 19.88 -6.76 17.30
N GLU A 270 20.18 -6.07 18.36
CA GLU A 270 21.10 -4.92 18.37
C GLU A 270 22.50 -5.32 17.95
N ARG A 271 23.03 -6.44 18.46
CA ARG A 271 24.39 -6.90 18.18
C ARG A 271 24.54 -7.48 16.78
N LEU A 272 23.51 -8.15 16.28
CA LEU A 272 23.54 -8.79 14.98
C LEU A 272 23.10 -7.84 13.85
N ALA A 273 22.24 -6.86 14.12
CA ALA A 273 21.78 -5.89 13.11
C ALA A 273 22.92 -5.07 12.50
N TYR A 274 23.96 -4.76 13.28
CA TYR A 274 25.13 -4.04 12.79
C TYR A 274 25.94 -4.81 11.73
N LYS A 275 25.78 -6.14 11.68
CA LYS A 275 26.47 -7.05 10.74
C LYS A 275 25.55 -7.58 9.65
N LEU A 276 24.26 -7.27 9.72
CA LEU A 276 23.28 -7.75 8.77
C LEU A 276 23.12 -6.74 7.62
N ASN A 277 23.66 -7.06 6.45
CA ASN A 277 23.16 -6.50 5.22
C ASN A 277 21.74 -7.05 5.00
N SER A 278 20.75 -6.18 5.01
CA SER A 278 19.33 -6.36 5.29
C SER A 278 18.52 -7.33 4.39
N LYS A 279 19.11 -8.18 3.59
CA LYS A 279 18.34 -9.03 2.66
C LYS A 279 18.40 -10.54 2.90
N ASP A 280 19.39 -11.08 3.60
CA ASP A 280 19.68 -12.52 3.52
C ASP A 280 19.88 -13.27 4.84
N LEU A 281 19.73 -12.63 6.01
CA LEU A 281 20.16 -13.28 7.24
C LEU A 281 19.06 -13.21 8.31
N GLY A 282 18.50 -14.39 8.63
CA GLY A 282 17.43 -14.54 9.61
C GLY A 282 17.96 -14.92 10.98
N ILE A 283 17.33 -14.37 12.01
CA ILE A 283 17.40 -14.88 13.37
C ILE A 283 16.08 -15.60 13.62
N TYR A 284 16.17 -16.84 14.08
CA TYR A 284 15.02 -17.72 14.29
C TYR A 284 14.96 -18.13 15.75
N ARG A 285 13.76 -18.16 16.31
CA ARG A 285 13.52 -18.88 17.56
C ARG A 285 13.24 -20.32 17.23
N TYR A 286 14.22 -21.20 17.51
CA TYR A 286 14.17 -22.61 17.17
C TYR A 286 13.43 -23.44 18.20
N GLY A 287 13.65 -23.14 19.49
CA GLY A 287 13.05 -23.82 20.63
C GLY A 287 12.54 -22.86 21.70
N ARG A 288 12.47 -23.33 22.94
CA ARG A 288 12.03 -22.49 24.08
C ARG A 288 12.98 -21.35 24.34
N GLU A 289 14.24 -21.67 24.52
CA GLU A 289 15.38 -20.78 24.79
C GLU A 289 16.45 -20.86 23.69
N GLU A 290 16.19 -21.59 22.63
CA GLU A 290 17.11 -21.86 21.53
C GLU A 290 16.84 -20.91 20.35
N PHE A 291 17.91 -20.32 19.86
CA PHE A 291 17.90 -19.42 18.72
C PHE A 291 18.86 -19.91 17.64
N VAL A 292 18.49 -19.69 16.40
CA VAL A 292 19.37 -19.96 15.26
C VAL A 292 19.61 -18.65 14.53
N TRP A 293 20.86 -18.40 14.22
CA TRP A 293 21.26 -17.27 13.41
C TRP A 293 21.97 -17.77 12.15
N MET A 294 21.41 -17.45 10.99
CA MET A 294 22.04 -17.67 9.69
C MET A 294 22.80 -16.42 9.28
N PHE A 295 24.04 -16.56 8.81
CA PHE A 295 24.91 -15.43 8.48
C PHE A 295 25.85 -15.73 7.31
N ASP A 296 26.33 -14.67 6.64
CA ASP A 296 27.41 -14.77 5.68
C ASP A 296 28.77 -14.83 6.43
N PRO A 297 29.53 -15.94 6.32
CA PRO A 297 30.82 -16.05 6.98
C PRO A 297 31.83 -14.97 6.56
N ASN A 298 31.70 -14.42 5.35
CA ASN A 298 32.62 -13.39 4.86
C ASN A 298 32.50 -12.06 5.63
N ASN A 299 31.42 -11.86 6.36
CA ASN A 299 31.22 -10.67 7.20
C ASN A 299 32.01 -10.72 8.52
N PHE A 300 32.69 -11.85 8.80
CA PHE A 300 33.40 -12.07 10.06
C PHE A 300 34.82 -12.56 9.81
N SER A 301 35.79 -11.88 10.41
CA SER A 301 37.18 -12.39 10.45
C SER A 301 37.34 -13.59 11.38
N ASP A 302 36.60 -13.62 12.48
CA ASP A 302 36.57 -14.69 13.48
C ASP A 302 35.22 -14.66 14.20
N ILE A 303 34.32 -15.53 13.78
CA ILE A 303 32.97 -15.65 14.38
C ILE A 303 33.02 -16.11 15.83
N GLY A 304 34.01 -16.97 16.19
CA GLY A 304 34.17 -17.45 17.57
C GLY A 304 34.52 -16.32 18.53
N LYS A 305 35.45 -15.43 18.13
CA LYS A 305 35.75 -14.21 18.93
C LYS A 305 34.56 -13.29 19.04
N PHE A 306 33.81 -13.12 17.96
CA PHE A 306 32.59 -12.28 17.97
C PHE A 306 31.55 -12.82 18.96
N LEU A 307 31.21 -14.11 18.90
CA LEU A 307 30.26 -14.73 19.81
C LEU A 307 30.75 -14.66 21.27
N LYS A 308 32.06 -14.89 21.49
CA LYS A 308 32.65 -14.79 22.84
C LYS A 308 32.55 -13.35 23.39
N SER A 309 32.72 -12.34 22.55
CA SER A 309 32.52 -10.94 22.96
C SER A 309 31.08 -10.66 23.36
N MET A 310 30.13 -11.20 22.62
CA MET A 310 28.70 -11.10 22.97
C MET A 310 28.36 -11.82 24.29
N GLN A 311 28.93 -13.01 24.54
CA GLN A 311 28.75 -13.72 25.80
C GLN A 311 29.25 -12.89 27.00
N LEU A 312 30.44 -12.29 26.88
CA LEU A 312 31.02 -11.43 27.91
C LEU A 312 30.18 -10.16 28.15
N GLU A 313 29.56 -9.67 27.14
CA GLU A 313 28.69 -8.50 27.24
C GLU A 313 27.35 -8.85 27.90
N LEU A 314 26.72 -9.95 27.46
CA LEU A 314 25.47 -10.42 28.05
C LEU A 314 25.64 -10.76 29.54
N SER A 315 26.77 -11.36 29.93
CA SER A 315 27.03 -11.72 31.33
C SER A 315 27.08 -10.52 32.30
N LYS A 316 27.16 -9.30 31.75
CA LYS A 316 27.16 -8.03 32.51
C LYS A 316 25.83 -7.26 32.39
N LEU A 317 24.98 -7.70 31.46
CA LEU A 317 23.70 -7.06 31.20
C LEU A 317 22.61 -7.72 32.06
N PRO A 318 21.95 -6.98 32.96
CA PRO A 318 20.83 -7.51 33.70
C PRO A 318 19.63 -7.68 32.80
N LEU A 319 18.98 -8.83 32.81
CA LEU A 319 17.77 -9.16 32.04
C LEU A 319 16.58 -9.39 32.97
N GLY A 320 15.41 -8.98 32.53
CA GLY A 320 14.16 -9.12 33.25
C GLY A 320 14.05 -8.23 34.49
N ASP A 321 12.88 -8.23 35.11
CA ASP A 321 12.59 -7.38 36.28
C ASP A 321 13.45 -7.68 37.52
N GLN A 322 13.97 -8.90 37.59
CA GLN A 322 14.81 -9.37 38.69
C GLN A 322 16.30 -9.19 38.38
N ASN A 323 16.67 -8.51 37.31
CA ASN A 323 18.07 -8.25 36.93
C ASN A 323 18.93 -9.53 36.81
N HIS A 324 18.41 -10.53 36.13
CA HIS A 324 19.16 -11.79 35.93
C HIS A 324 20.40 -11.56 35.09
N LEU A 325 21.57 -11.99 35.61
CA LEU A 325 22.78 -12.09 34.80
C LEU A 325 22.79 -13.44 34.13
N MET A 326 22.68 -13.44 32.81
CA MET A 326 22.58 -14.65 32.00
C MET A 326 23.82 -14.82 31.12
N SER A 327 24.07 -16.05 30.70
CA SER A 327 25.01 -16.37 29.63
C SER A 327 24.30 -17.18 28.55
N PHE A 328 24.96 -17.37 27.42
CA PHE A 328 24.49 -18.28 26.39
C PHE A 328 25.63 -19.16 25.90
N SER A 329 25.30 -20.36 25.49
CA SER A 329 26.19 -21.26 24.74
C SER A 329 25.92 -21.14 23.24
N ALA A 330 26.93 -21.23 22.41
CA ALA A 330 26.76 -21.17 20.96
C ALA A 330 27.63 -22.19 20.24
N GLY A 331 27.04 -22.88 19.26
CA GLY A 331 27.72 -23.76 18.30
C GLY A 331 27.62 -23.20 16.88
N VAL A 332 28.69 -23.27 16.11
CA VAL A 332 28.74 -22.76 14.73
C VAL A 332 29.05 -23.86 13.74
N SER A 333 28.32 -23.88 12.65
CA SER A 333 28.56 -24.74 11.49
C SER A 333 28.54 -23.95 10.20
N PHE A 334 29.29 -24.41 9.20
CA PHE A 334 29.36 -23.76 7.90
C PHE A 334 28.91 -24.74 6.82
N PHE A 335 27.95 -24.29 6.01
CA PHE A 335 27.56 -25.00 4.81
C PHE A 335 28.41 -24.52 3.65
N LYS A 336 29.32 -25.38 3.21
CA LYS A 336 30.07 -25.17 1.99
C LYS A 336 29.37 -25.92 0.88
N LYS A 337 29.04 -25.21 -0.17
CA LYS A 337 28.49 -25.84 -1.36
C LYS A 337 29.57 -26.76 -1.96
N LEU A 338 29.20 -28.01 -2.17
CA LEU A 338 29.96 -28.97 -2.97
C LEU A 338 29.89 -28.63 -4.46
#